data_24abb5535e04e4d0902461410dbef0fa
#
_entry.id   24abb5535e04e4d0902461410dbef0fa
#
_cell.length_a   1.000
_cell.length_b   1.000
_cell.length_c   1.000
_cell.angle_alpha   90.00
_cell.angle_beta   90.00
_cell.angle_gamma   90.00
#
_symmetry.space_group_name_H-M   'P 1'
#
loop_
_entity.id
_entity.type
_entity.pdbx_description
1 polymer ?
#
loop_
_entity_poly.entity_id
_entity_poly.type
_entity_poly.pdbx_seq_one_letter_code
_entity_poly.pdbx_strand_id
1 'polypeptide(L)'
;MRTAGAGLALSALLGGALAAPAWASPTPIPSPPPDARLPVEEVVFPVEDIRLTVESLDASESVTRDDKKVTVTLTSDVLFALDKADITPKARTRLASVAERIKTEGAGGVVTIVGHTDDQGAEAYNLKLSQRRAEAVRAVLAKLLAGQNVTFQASGKGESQPRVPNIVKGKPNEKNRALNRRVEITYEAA
;
A
#
# COMPACT_ATOMS: atom_id res chain seq x y z
N MET A 1 42.65 65.23 26.56
CA MET A 1 42.43 66.65 26.17
C MET A 1 41.09 66.73 25.41
N ARG A 2 40.22 67.58 25.98
CA ARG A 2 39.09 68.28 25.37
C ARG A 2 37.98 67.42 24.78
N THR A 3 36.86 67.26 25.46
CA THR A 3 35.73 68.09 25.85
C THR A 3 34.71 68.36 24.74
N ALA A 4 33.49 68.07 25.15
CA ALA A 4 32.27 68.80 24.94
C ALA A 4 31.65 68.56 23.52
N GLY A 5 30.38 68.39 23.39
CA GLY A 5 29.29 68.94 24.17
C GLY A 5 27.93 68.45 23.66
N ALA A 6 27.01 68.71 24.50
CA ALA A 6 25.62 68.39 24.50
C ALA A 6 24.81 69.01 23.33
N GLY A 7 23.73 68.36 22.98
CA GLY A 7 22.67 68.91 22.11
C GLY A 7 21.40 68.10 22.27
N LEU A 8 20.61 68.41 23.29
CA LEU A 8 19.21 67.99 23.36
C LEU A 8 18.39 68.70 22.30
N ALA A 9 17.74 67.94 21.45
CA ALA A 9 16.62 68.44 20.66
C ALA A 9 15.39 67.54 20.88
N LEU A 10 14.47 68.10 21.63
CA LEU A 10 13.14 67.57 21.88
C LEU A 10 12.30 67.86 20.65
N SER A 11 11.88 66.87 19.91
CA SER A 11 10.94 67.00 18.78
C SER A 11 9.69 66.17 19.01
N ALA A 12 8.59 66.82 19.03
CA ALA A 12 7.26 66.40 19.35
C ALA A 12 6.79 65.25 18.50
N LEU A 13 6.19 64.23 19.14
CA LEU A 13 5.42 63.19 18.56
C LEU A 13 4.08 63.74 18.04
N LEU A 14 3.92 63.82 16.73
CA LEU A 14 2.58 63.85 16.11
C LEU A 14 2.06 62.44 16.04
N GLY A 15 1.03 62.15 16.83
CA GLY A 15 0.27 60.91 16.77
C GLY A 15 -0.51 60.82 15.48
N GLY A 16 0.01 60.01 14.53
CA GLY A 16 -0.75 59.54 13.39
C GLY A 16 -1.60 58.36 13.79
N ALA A 17 -2.89 58.58 13.97
CA ALA A 17 -3.85 57.48 14.09
C ALA A 17 -3.89 56.70 12.75
N LEU A 18 -3.34 55.49 12.77
CA LEU A 18 -3.52 54.51 11.71
C LEU A 18 -5.00 54.09 11.74
N ALA A 19 -5.78 54.63 10.77
CA ALA A 19 -7.12 54.15 10.51
C ALA A 19 -7.02 52.69 10.09
N ALA A 20 -7.60 51.77 10.88
CA ALA A 20 -7.75 50.37 10.53
C ALA A 20 -8.61 50.29 9.22
N PRO A 21 -8.24 49.43 8.26
CA PRO A 21 -9.06 49.23 7.10
C PRO A 21 -10.41 48.68 7.55
N ALA A 22 -11.50 49.37 7.20
CA ALA A 22 -12.86 48.92 7.38
C ALA A 22 -13.00 47.63 6.54
N TRP A 23 -12.97 46.47 7.21
CA TRP A 23 -13.38 45.22 6.56
C TRP A 23 -14.83 45.40 6.16
N ALA A 24 -15.06 45.33 4.86
CA ALA A 24 -16.41 45.37 4.31
C ALA A 24 -17.23 44.28 5.02
N SER A 25 -18.29 44.70 5.70
CA SER A 25 -19.24 43.76 6.30
C SER A 25 -19.70 42.80 5.21
N PRO A 26 -19.71 41.48 5.44
CA PRO A 26 -20.22 40.58 4.43
C PRO A 26 -21.64 40.98 4.08
N THR A 27 -21.88 41.24 2.79
CA THR A 27 -23.23 41.50 2.29
C THR A 27 -24.11 40.31 2.71
N PRO A 28 -25.25 40.51 3.35
CA PRO A 28 -26.13 39.44 3.72
C PRO A 28 -26.58 38.70 2.45
N ILE A 29 -26.35 37.38 2.43
CA ILE A 29 -26.84 36.53 1.35
C ILE A 29 -28.35 36.61 1.38
N PRO A 30 -29.01 37.01 0.27
CA PRO A 30 -30.47 37.09 0.25
C PRO A 30 -31.06 35.71 0.55
N SER A 31 -31.99 35.65 1.50
CA SER A 31 -32.72 34.41 1.79
C SER A 31 -33.52 34.01 0.54
N PRO A 32 -33.48 32.73 0.17
CA PRO A 32 -34.26 32.25 -0.96
C PRO A 32 -35.77 32.48 -0.68
N PRO A 33 -36.59 32.74 -1.73
CA PRO A 33 -38.02 32.88 -1.56
C PRO A 33 -38.62 31.60 -0.89
N PRO A 34 -39.69 31.72 -0.12
CA PRO A 34 -40.25 30.63 0.69
C PRO A 34 -40.72 29.41 -0.11
N ASP A 35 -40.87 29.54 -1.41
CA ASP A 35 -41.26 28.48 -2.35
C ASP A 35 -40.09 27.99 -3.25
N ALA A 36 -38.90 28.47 -3.03
CA ALA A 36 -37.71 28.01 -3.77
C ALA A 36 -37.41 26.55 -3.47
N ARG A 37 -37.84 25.65 -4.33
CA ARG A 37 -37.37 24.27 -4.37
C ARG A 37 -36.02 24.26 -5.05
N LEU A 38 -34.97 24.18 -4.24
CA LEU A 38 -33.64 23.91 -4.79
C LEU A 38 -33.67 22.47 -5.33
N PRO A 39 -33.20 22.22 -6.55
CA PRO A 39 -33.04 20.86 -7.04
C PRO A 39 -32.08 20.16 -6.09
N VAL A 40 -32.55 19.10 -5.44
CA VAL A 40 -31.66 18.18 -4.69
C VAL A 40 -30.99 17.34 -5.74
N GLU A 41 -29.79 17.74 -6.18
CA GLU A 41 -28.94 16.84 -6.93
C GLU A 41 -28.54 15.72 -5.96
N GLU A 42 -28.92 14.50 -6.32
CA GLU A 42 -28.45 13.30 -5.61
C GLU A 42 -26.93 13.23 -5.84
N VAL A 43 -26.16 13.68 -4.86
CA VAL A 43 -24.70 13.57 -4.90
C VAL A 43 -24.35 12.11 -4.63
N VAL A 44 -24.24 11.33 -5.68
CA VAL A 44 -23.72 9.96 -5.61
C VAL A 44 -22.21 10.07 -5.42
N PHE A 45 -21.74 9.91 -4.20
CA PHE A 45 -20.33 9.70 -3.94
C PHE A 45 -19.97 8.30 -4.46
N PRO A 46 -18.99 8.15 -5.34
CA PRO A 46 -18.47 6.83 -5.64
C PRO A 46 -17.95 6.25 -4.31
N VAL A 47 -18.56 5.15 -3.86
CA VAL A 47 -18.03 4.36 -2.76
C VAL A 47 -16.78 3.69 -3.31
N GLU A 48 -15.62 4.30 -3.06
CA GLU A 48 -14.36 3.61 -3.33
C GLU A 48 -14.26 2.43 -2.35
N ASP A 49 -14.03 1.23 -2.91
CA ASP A 49 -13.85 0.04 -2.11
C ASP A 49 -12.72 0.25 -1.11
N ILE A 50 -13.03 0.15 0.18
CA ILE A 50 -12.05 0.34 1.24
C ILE A 50 -11.12 -0.88 1.24
N ARG A 51 -9.91 -0.72 0.72
CA ARG A 51 -8.85 -1.71 0.81
C ARG A 51 -8.09 -1.55 2.10
N LEU A 52 -8.25 -2.49 3.01
CA LEU A 52 -7.43 -2.54 4.22
C LEU A 52 -6.14 -3.30 3.92
N THR A 53 -5.00 -2.64 4.04
CA THR A 53 -3.68 -3.29 3.93
C THR A 53 -2.96 -3.18 5.27
N VAL A 54 -2.56 -4.32 5.80
CA VAL A 54 -1.69 -4.43 6.99
C VAL A 54 -0.34 -4.96 6.53
N GLU A 55 0.71 -4.24 6.83
CA GLU A 55 2.08 -4.59 6.45
C GLU A 55 2.91 -4.86 7.70
N SER A 56 3.76 -5.90 7.66
CA SER A 56 4.72 -6.16 8.75
C SER A 56 5.79 -5.07 8.80
N LEU A 57 6.34 -4.79 9.98
CA LEU A 57 7.35 -3.73 10.18
C LEU A 57 8.62 -3.93 9.33
N ASP A 58 8.93 -5.16 8.97
CA ASP A 58 10.06 -5.53 8.12
C ASP A 58 9.70 -5.60 6.62
N ALA A 59 8.47 -5.18 6.25
CA ALA A 59 7.91 -5.24 4.91
C ALA A 59 7.98 -6.64 4.25
N SER A 60 8.16 -7.69 5.05
CA SER A 60 8.30 -9.07 4.56
C SER A 60 6.97 -9.75 4.25
N GLU A 61 5.90 -9.24 4.85
CA GLU A 61 4.53 -9.72 4.68
C GLU A 61 3.58 -8.54 4.61
N SER A 62 2.62 -8.59 3.70
CA SER A 62 1.46 -7.70 3.71
C SER A 62 0.18 -8.49 3.48
N VAL A 63 -0.89 -8.07 4.15
CA VAL A 63 -2.22 -8.66 4.01
C VAL A 63 -3.15 -7.57 3.53
N THR A 64 -3.70 -7.76 2.36
CA THR A 64 -4.70 -6.86 1.77
C THR A 64 -6.05 -7.55 1.79
N ARG A 65 -7.05 -6.89 2.33
CA ARG A 65 -8.45 -7.31 2.28
C ARG A 65 -9.23 -6.36 1.38
N ASP A 66 -9.89 -6.92 0.40
CA ASP A 66 -10.73 -6.24 -0.58
C ASP A 66 -12.05 -7.00 -0.61
N ASP A 67 -13.07 -6.49 0.09
CA ASP A 67 -14.32 -7.20 0.38
C ASP A 67 -14.03 -8.58 1.00
N LYS A 68 -14.47 -9.64 0.34
CA LYS A 68 -14.23 -11.03 0.76
C LYS A 68 -12.88 -11.59 0.30
N LYS A 69 -12.20 -10.90 -0.60
CA LYS A 69 -10.92 -11.34 -1.13
C LYS A 69 -9.77 -10.96 -0.23
N VAL A 70 -9.06 -11.95 0.27
CA VAL A 70 -7.85 -11.75 1.09
C VAL A 70 -6.62 -12.16 0.30
N THR A 71 -5.66 -11.25 0.19
CA THR A 71 -4.37 -11.52 -0.46
C THR A 71 -3.25 -11.34 0.56
N VAL A 72 -2.54 -12.42 0.84
CA VAL A 72 -1.31 -12.42 1.64
C VAL A 72 -0.14 -12.38 0.68
N THR A 73 0.68 -11.35 0.78
CA THR A 73 1.90 -11.17 0.00
C THR A 73 3.11 -11.42 0.87
N LEU A 74 3.98 -12.33 0.45
CA LEU A 74 5.24 -12.64 1.13
C LEU A 74 6.41 -12.33 0.18
N THR A 75 7.44 -11.64 0.68
CA THR A 75 8.64 -11.38 -0.12
C THR A 75 9.40 -12.69 -0.37
N SER A 76 9.97 -12.83 -1.55
CA SER A 76 10.75 -14.03 -1.91
C SER A 76 11.96 -14.24 -1.04
N ASP A 77 12.57 -13.16 -0.55
CA ASP A 77 13.77 -13.20 0.29
C ASP A 77 13.52 -13.85 1.66
N VAL A 78 12.26 -13.82 2.13
CA VAL A 78 11.82 -14.56 3.33
C VAL A 78 11.55 -16.03 3.03
N LEU A 79 11.02 -16.33 1.85
CA LEU A 79 10.57 -17.66 1.48
C LEU A 79 11.70 -18.56 1.00
N PHE A 80 12.64 -18.00 0.22
CA PHE A 80 13.63 -18.74 -0.53
C PHE A 80 15.05 -18.18 -0.33
N ALA A 81 16.06 -19.02 -0.55
CA ALA A 81 17.41 -18.54 -0.78
C ALA A 81 17.53 -17.90 -2.16
N LEU A 82 18.55 -17.08 -2.38
CA LEU A 82 18.82 -16.41 -3.65
C LEU A 82 18.78 -17.41 -4.82
N ASP A 83 18.05 -17.05 -5.88
CA ASP A 83 17.84 -17.85 -7.09
C ASP A 83 17.28 -19.27 -6.88
N LYS A 84 16.77 -19.57 -5.70
CA LYS A 84 16.19 -20.88 -5.37
C LYS A 84 14.67 -20.82 -5.25
N ALA A 85 14.07 -22.00 -5.29
CA ALA A 85 12.65 -22.25 -5.02
C ALA A 85 12.44 -23.19 -3.83
N ASP A 86 13.52 -23.55 -3.10
CA ASP A 86 13.44 -24.38 -1.92
C ASP A 86 12.96 -23.55 -0.73
N ILE A 87 11.89 -24.02 -0.07
CA ILE A 87 11.31 -23.34 1.08
C ILE A 87 12.23 -23.48 2.31
N THR A 88 12.65 -22.35 2.87
CA THR A 88 13.49 -22.31 4.08
C THR A 88 12.70 -22.75 5.32
N PRO A 89 13.39 -23.17 6.42
CA PRO A 89 12.71 -23.47 7.69
C PRO A 89 11.89 -22.27 8.21
N LYS A 90 12.43 -21.06 8.14
CA LYS A 90 11.73 -19.81 8.53
C LYS A 90 10.47 -19.57 7.69
N ALA A 91 10.55 -19.83 6.39
CA ALA A 91 9.41 -19.72 5.48
C ALA A 91 8.30 -20.73 5.83
N ARG A 92 8.63 -21.93 6.27
CA ARG A 92 7.63 -22.92 6.71
C ARG A 92 6.78 -22.40 7.87
N THR A 93 7.38 -21.73 8.83
CA THR A 93 6.66 -21.10 9.95
C THR A 93 5.71 -20.01 9.46
N ARG A 94 6.16 -19.16 8.52
CA ARG A 94 5.30 -18.12 7.92
C ARG A 94 4.13 -18.73 7.15
N LEU A 95 4.40 -19.75 6.34
CA LEU A 95 3.33 -20.46 5.60
C LEU A 95 2.37 -21.22 6.54
N ALA A 96 2.82 -21.68 7.70
CA ALA A 96 1.93 -22.26 8.72
C ALA A 96 0.96 -21.19 9.26
N SER A 97 1.44 -19.97 9.54
CA SER A 97 0.57 -18.87 9.95
C SER A 97 -0.46 -18.49 8.86
N VAL A 98 -0.05 -18.50 7.59
CA VAL A 98 -0.97 -18.29 6.47
C VAL A 98 -2.00 -19.42 6.39
N ALA A 99 -1.58 -20.67 6.55
CA ALA A 99 -2.50 -21.81 6.54
C ALA A 99 -3.53 -21.74 7.70
N GLU A 100 -3.11 -21.35 8.91
CA GLU A 100 -4.04 -21.14 10.03
C GLU A 100 -5.05 -20.01 9.73
N ARG A 101 -4.60 -18.94 9.10
CA ARG A 101 -5.50 -17.86 8.66
C ARG A 101 -6.53 -18.38 7.64
N ILE A 102 -6.11 -19.15 6.64
CA ILE A 102 -7.03 -19.74 5.66
C ILE A 102 -8.04 -20.69 6.34
N LYS A 103 -7.63 -21.45 7.36
CA LYS A 103 -8.54 -22.34 8.13
C LYS A 103 -9.58 -21.56 8.93
N THR A 104 -9.20 -20.43 9.53
CA THR A 104 -10.06 -19.67 10.45
C THR A 104 -10.95 -18.66 9.74
N GLU A 105 -10.46 -18.06 8.65
CA GLU A 105 -11.14 -16.97 7.95
C GLU A 105 -11.66 -17.37 6.57
N GLY A 106 -11.13 -18.45 5.97
CA GLY A 106 -11.44 -18.82 4.59
C GLY A 106 -12.82 -19.46 4.43
N ALA A 107 -13.52 -19.07 3.38
CA ALA A 107 -14.80 -19.68 2.99
C ALA A 107 -14.65 -21.08 2.34
N GLY A 108 -13.43 -21.57 2.15
CA GLY A 108 -13.12 -22.71 1.31
C GLY A 108 -12.90 -22.28 -0.17
N GLY A 109 -12.97 -23.25 -1.09
CA GLY A 109 -12.86 -22.95 -2.51
C GLY A 109 -11.43 -22.87 -3.03
N VAL A 110 -11.14 -21.89 -3.90
CA VAL A 110 -9.86 -21.79 -4.60
C VAL A 110 -8.87 -20.91 -3.86
N VAL A 111 -7.70 -21.46 -3.55
CA VAL A 111 -6.53 -20.71 -3.09
C VAL A 111 -5.59 -20.51 -4.27
N THR A 112 -5.44 -19.28 -4.71
CA THR A 112 -4.57 -18.90 -5.85
C THR A 112 -3.21 -18.46 -5.33
N ILE A 113 -2.13 -18.99 -5.94
CA ILE A 113 -0.75 -18.68 -5.58
C ILE A 113 -0.03 -18.17 -6.81
N VAL A 114 0.47 -16.93 -6.76
CA VAL A 114 1.13 -16.28 -7.89
C VAL A 114 2.55 -15.86 -7.49
N GLY A 115 3.53 -16.36 -8.22
CA GLY A 115 4.92 -15.96 -8.04
C GLY A 115 5.33 -14.84 -8.99
N HIS A 116 6.17 -13.92 -8.51
CA HIS A 116 6.72 -12.80 -9.26
C HIS A 116 8.24 -12.68 -9.05
N THR A 117 8.91 -12.05 -10.01
CA THR A 117 10.33 -11.66 -9.92
C THR A 117 10.47 -10.15 -10.11
N ASP A 118 11.66 -9.64 -9.93
CA ASP A 118 12.07 -8.34 -10.45
C ASP A 118 12.47 -8.46 -11.94
N ASP A 119 13.06 -7.39 -12.48
CA ASP A 119 13.49 -7.24 -13.88
C ASP A 119 14.94 -7.74 -14.14
N GLN A 120 15.54 -8.45 -13.19
CA GLN A 120 16.90 -8.96 -13.34
C GLN A 120 16.89 -10.35 -13.99
N GLY A 121 17.65 -10.49 -15.07
CA GLY A 121 17.78 -11.76 -15.80
C GLY A 121 16.92 -11.83 -17.06
N ALA A 122 16.85 -13.00 -17.65
CA ALA A 122 16.06 -13.23 -18.85
C ALA A 122 14.58 -13.50 -18.47
N GLU A 123 13.65 -12.92 -19.22
CA GLU A 123 12.20 -13.08 -19.00
C GLU A 123 11.77 -14.55 -18.88
N ALA A 124 12.24 -15.40 -19.80
CA ALA A 124 11.93 -16.84 -19.78
C ALA A 124 12.46 -17.55 -18.53
N TYR A 125 13.61 -17.11 -17.98
CA TYR A 125 14.14 -17.61 -16.73
C TYR A 125 13.26 -17.15 -15.55
N ASN A 126 12.92 -15.87 -15.50
CA ASN A 126 12.08 -15.26 -14.47
C ASN A 126 10.69 -15.90 -14.44
N LEU A 127 10.09 -16.18 -15.59
CA LEU A 127 8.83 -16.89 -15.70
C LEU A 127 8.93 -18.30 -15.08
N LYS A 128 9.96 -19.07 -15.43
CA LYS A 128 10.17 -20.43 -14.87
C LYS A 128 10.48 -20.40 -13.38
N LEU A 129 11.27 -19.42 -12.90
CA LEU A 129 11.62 -19.30 -11.49
C LEU A 129 10.38 -18.97 -10.65
N SER A 130 9.57 -18.00 -11.09
CA SER A 130 8.34 -17.62 -10.42
C SER A 130 7.33 -18.76 -10.35
N GLN A 131 7.20 -19.54 -11.43
CA GLN A 131 6.34 -20.74 -11.47
C GLN A 131 6.80 -21.77 -10.43
N ARG A 132 8.10 -22.12 -10.41
CA ARG A 132 8.65 -23.07 -9.42
C ARG A 132 8.44 -22.61 -8.00
N ARG A 133 8.57 -21.30 -7.71
CA ARG A 133 8.34 -20.71 -6.39
C ARG A 133 6.87 -20.82 -5.97
N ALA A 134 5.93 -20.51 -6.88
CA ALA A 134 4.51 -20.68 -6.61
C ALA A 134 4.14 -22.14 -6.32
N GLU A 135 4.69 -23.09 -7.08
CA GLU A 135 4.47 -24.53 -6.87
C GLU A 135 5.06 -25.02 -5.55
N ALA A 136 6.23 -24.53 -5.15
CA ALA A 136 6.85 -24.88 -3.85
C ALA A 136 5.98 -24.41 -2.68
N VAL A 137 5.43 -23.19 -2.74
CA VAL A 137 4.48 -22.68 -1.75
C VAL A 137 3.20 -23.51 -1.74
N ARG A 138 2.63 -23.81 -2.93
CA ARG A 138 1.46 -24.68 -3.06
C ARG A 138 1.67 -26.03 -2.39
N ALA A 139 2.82 -26.65 -2.61
CA ALA A 139 3.12 -27.97 -2.04
C ALA A 139 3.15 -27.94 -0.50
N VAL A 140 3.62 -26.86 0.10
CA VAL A 140 3.61 -26.68 1.57
C VAL A 140 2.20 -26.46 2.07
N LEU A 141 1.46 -25.51 1.47
CA LEU A 141 0.08 -25.18 1.88
C LEU A 141 -0.86 -26.37 1.70
N ALA A 142 -0.73 -27.15 0.64
CA ALA A 142 -1.53 -28.36 0.42
C ALA A 142 -1.35 -29.42 1.51
N LYS A 143 -0.15 -29.52 2.09
CA LYS A 143 0.11 -30.42 3.25
C LYS A 143 -0.51 -29.86 4.53
N LEU A 144 -0.39 -28.55 4.76
CA LEU A 144 -0.89 -27.87 5.96
C LEU A 144 -2.42 -27.78 6.00
N LEU A 145 -3.05 -27.71 4.83
CA LEU A 145 -4.50 -27.61 4.65
C LEU A 145 -5.15 -28.94 4.21
N ALA A 146 -4.44 -30.05 4.40
CA ALA A 146 -5.01 -31.37 4.11
C ALA A 146 -6.30 -31.60 4.90
N GLY A 147 -7.35 -32.05 4.23
CA GLY A 147 -8.68 -32.24 4.82
C GLY A 147 -9.57 -30.98 4.88
N GLN A 148 -9.06 -29.82 4.46
CA GLN A 148 -9.87 -28.60 4.26
C GLN A 148 -10.53 -28.62 2.87
N ASN A 149 -11.69 -27.95 2.75
CA ASN A 149 -12.40 -27.80 1.49
C ASN A 149 -11.75 -26.70 0.62
N VAL A 150 -10.48 -26.90 0.23
CA VAL A 150 -9.73 -25.97 -0.60
C VAL A 150 -9.07 -26.67 -1.78
N THR A 151 -9.03 -25.98 -2.91
CA THR A 151 -8.26 -26.36 -4.09
C THR A 151 -7.18 -25.32 -4.37
N PHE A 152 -6.10 -25.71 -5.04
CA PHE A 152 -4.95 -24.84 -5.22
C PHE A 152 -4.67 -24.59 -6.69
N GLN A 153 -4.45 -23.33 -7.05
CA GLN A 153 -3.95 -22.92 -8.37
C GLN A 153 -2.61 -22.20 -8.16
N ALA A 154 -1.56 -22.64 -8.86
CA ALA A 154 -0.24 -22.00 -8.79
C ALA A 154 0.19 -21.54 -10.19
N SER A 155 0.68 -20.31 -10.28
CA SER A 155 1.19 -19.74 -11.53
C SER A 155 2.37 -18.81 -11.28
N GLY A 156 3.24 -18.68 -12.30
CA GLY A 156 4.31 -17.69 -12.31
C GLY A 156 4.00 -16.60 -13.31
N LYS A 157 4.31 -15.36 -12.97
CA LYS A 157 4.19 -14.18 -13.83
C LYS A 157 5.55 -13.59 -14.21
N GLY A 158 6.64 -14.12 -13.64
CA GLY A 158 7.95 -13.51 -13.85
C GLY A 158 7.95 -12.05 -13.46
N GLU A 159 8.56 -11.23 -14.31
CA GLU A 159 8.64 -9.77 -14.17
C GLU A 159 7.48 -9.00 -14.80
N SER A 160 6.55 -9.68 -15.48
CA SER A 160 5.50 -9.04 -16.30
C SER A 160 4.48 -8.23 -15.51
N GLN A 161 4.38 -8.44 -14.18
CA GLN A 161 3.42 -7.75 -13.30
C GLN A 161 4.13 -7.17 -12.08
N PRO A 162 4.93 -6.10 -12.24
CA PRO A 162 5.59 -5.46 -11.13
C PRO A 162 4.58 -4.72 -10.24
N ARG A 163 4.72 -4.84 -8.91
CA ARG A 163 3.94 -4.08 -7.93
C ARG A 163 4.34 -2.60 -7.92
N VAL A 164 5.62 -2.34 -8.12
CA VAL A 164 6.23 -1.01 -8.16
C VAL A 164 7.27 -0.93 -9.28
N PRO A 165 7.57 0.25 -9.83
CA PRO A 165 8.57 0.37 -10.89
C PRO A 165 9.96 -0.09 -10.43
N ASN A 166 10.59 -1.02 -11.17
CA ASN A 166 11.97 -1.46 -10.92
C ASN A 166 13.00 -0.34 -11.14
N ILE A 167 12.67 0.59 -12.02
CA ILE A 167 13.52 1.72 -12.40
C ILE A 167 12.83 3.02 -11.99
N VAL A 168 13.53 3.87 -11.23
CA VAL A 168 13.03 5.17 -10.77
C VAL A 168 14.00 6.25 -11.23
N LYS A 169 13.51 7.26 -11.94
CA LYS A 169 14.32 8.36 -12.52
C LYS A 169 15.51 7.83 -13.34
N GLY A 170 15.28 6.78 -14.14
CA GLY A 170 16.28 6.17 -15.01
C GLY A 170 17.34 5.31 -14.31
N LYS A 171 17.19 5.04 -13.00
CA LYS A 171 18.13 4.22 -12.22
C LYS A 171 17.42 3.01 -11.59
N PRO A 172 18.09 1.83 -11.54
CA PRO A 172 17.58 0.68 -10.81
C PRO A 172 17.30 1.00 -9.35
N ASN A 173 16.18 0.51 -8.83
CA ASN A 173 15.78 0.71 -7.44
C ASN A 173 15.66 -0.65 -6.74
N GLU A 174 16.66 -1.01 -5.94
CA GLU A 174 16.72 -2.31 -5.27
C GLU A 174 15.61 -2.51 -4.24
N LYS A 175 15.12 -1.44 -3.59
CA LYS A 175 13.98 -1.53 -2.67
C LYS A 175 12.72 -1.94 -3.42
N ASN A 176 12.49 -1.37 -4.58
CA ASN A 176 11.35 -1.70 -5.43
C ASN A 176 11.49 -3.12 -6.00
N ARG A 177 12.69 -3.53 -6.42
CA ARG A 177 12.97 -4.89 -6.87
C ARG A 177 12.65 -5.91 -5.79
N ALA A 178 13.06 -5.66 -4.53
CA ALA A 178 12.74 -6.52 -3.40
C ALA A 178 11.23 -6.68 -3.20
N LEU A 179 10.43 -5.61 -3.37
CA LEU A 179 8.96 -5.67 -3.31
C LEU A 179 8.34 -6.42 -4.49
N ASN A 180 9.00 -6.43 -5.66
CA ASN A 180 8.56 -7.15 -6.83
C ASN A 180 8.87 -8.66 -6.74
N ARG A 181 9.97 -9.04 -6.09
CA ARG A 181 10.28 -10.45 -5.75
C ARG A 181 9.35 -10.94 -4.65
N ARG A 182 8.18 -11.44 -5.00
CA ARG A 182 7.13 -11.83 -4.06
C ARG A 182 6.33 -13.04 -4.51
N VAL A 183 5.61 -13.63 -3.57
CA VAL A 183 4.53 -14.59 -3.83
C VAL A 183 3.25 -14.06 -3.20
N GLU A 184 2.19 -14.02 -3.97
CA GLU A 184 0.85 -13.66 -3.55
C GLU A 184 0.00 -14.91 -3.34
N ILE A 185 -0.68 -15.00 -2.20
CA ILE A 185 -1.59 -16.09 -1.85
C ILE A 185 -2.95 -15.47 -1.63
N THR A 186 -3.89 -15.78 -2.51
CA THR A 186 -5.23 -15.19 -2.49
C THR A 186 -6.28 -16.25 -2.22
N TYR A 187 -7.22 -15.95 -1.31
CA TYR A 187 -8.37 -16.78 -0.98
C TYR A 187 -9.59 -15.91 -0.68
N GLU A 188 -10.78 -16.52 -0.65
CA GLU A 188 -12.00 -15.84 -0.22
C GLU A 188 -12.23 -16.06 1.27
N ALA A 189 -12.55 -14.99 2.00
CA ALA A 189 -12.99 -15.04 3.40
C ALA A 189 -14.49 -15.37 3.49
N ALA A 190 -14.86 -16.00 4.59
CA ALA A 190 -16.26 -16.38 4.90
C ALA A 190 -17.16 -15.15 5.17
#